data_7470db11083fe17e1cd7595156eb0a5b
#
_entry.id   7470db11083fe17e1cd7595156eb0a5b
#
_cell.length_a   1.000
_cell.length_b   1.000
_cell.length_c   1.000
_cell.angle_alpha   90.00
_cell.angle_beta   90.00
_cell.angle_gamma   90.00
#
_symmetry.space_group_name_H-M   'P 1'
#
loop_
_entity.id
_entity.type
_entity.pdbx_description
1 polymer ?
#
loop_
_entity_poly.entity_id
_entity_poly.type
_entity_poly.pdbx_seq_one_letter_code
_entity_poly.pdbx_strand_id
1 'polypeptide(L)'
;MRAGHYENRKESVDIMIRSSREIIDDLIGYGVDFERDDNGHLRFTREGAHSTPRILFHEDITGKEITSKLLAQVQKLPNVTILENTEMVDIVEQDNVCYGIVCRVSKEAMPHLITISAKDTVWACGGIGGLYTHSTNFPHLTGDALALSLRHHIELENIDYIQIHPTTLYSEKPGRRFLISESVRGEGAILLNRKGERFVDELLPRDVVARAIYEQMEKDDMPYVHLSLENIDKKTIMEHFPNIYQHCLEEGYDITKESIPVVPAQHYFMGGVHV
;
A
#
# COMPACT_ATOMS: atom_id res chain seq x y z
N MET A 1 -13.38 -13.66 3.70
CA MET A 1 -14.34 -13.40 4.81
C MET A 1 -13.62 -13.34 6.17
N ARG A 2 -13.02 -14.42 6.69
CA ARG A 2 -12.41 -14.44 8.05
C ARG A 2 -11.35 -13.33 8.26
N ALA A 3 -10.46 -13.10 7.30
CA ALA A 3 -9.42 -12.08 7.40
C ALA A 3 -9.95 -10.63 7.48
N GLY A 4 -11.15 -10.39 6.97
CA GLY A 4 -11.85 -9.11 7.06
C GLY A 4 -12.94 -9.10 8.12
N HIS A 5 -12.82 -9.93 9.18
CA HIS A 5 -13.75 -10.03 10.31
C HIS A 5 -15.22 -10.20 9.92
N TYR A 6 -15.46 -10.74 8.70
CA TYR A 6 -16.79 -10.94 8.09
C TYR A 6 -17.53 -9.66 7.67
N GLU A 7 -16.86 -8.50 7.72
CA GLU A 7 -17.40 -7.21 7.24
C GLU A 7 -17.41 -7.09 5.71
N ASN A 8 -16.69 -7.97 5.02
CA ASN A 8 -16.61 -7.96 3.56
C ASN A 8 -17.96 -8.31 2.91
N ARG A 9 -18.27 -7.63 1.82
CA ARG A 9 -19.38 -8.05 0.92
C ARG A 9 -19.02 -9.36 0.23
N LYS A 10 -19.81 -10.41 0.50
CA LYS A 10 -19.54 -11.77 0.00
C LYS A 10 -19.44 -11.84 -1.52
N GLU A 11 -20.32 -11.12 -2.22
CA GLU A 11 -20.33 -11.09 -3.70
C GLU A 11 -19.04 -10.50 -4.26
N SER A 12 -18.57 -9.37 -3.72
CA SER A 12 -17.31 -8.74 -4.13
C SER A 12 -16.11 -9.66 -3.90
N VAL A 13 -16.08 -10.37 -2.76
CA VAL A 13 -15.03 -11.35 -2.46
C VAL A 13 -15.07 -12.52 -3.45
N ASP A 14 -16.26 -13.03 -3.78
CA ASP A 14 -16.42 -14.13 -4.73
C ASP A 14 -15.95 -13.73 -6.14
N ILE A 15 -16.32 -12.55 -6.62
CA ILE A 15 -15.87 -12.00 -7.91
C ILE A 15 -14.33 -11.88 -7.91
N MET A 16 -13.76 -11.24 -6.89
CA MET A 16 -12.31 -11.05 -6.78
C MET A 16 -11.53 -12.38 -6.84
N ILE A 17 -12.00 -13.39 -6.09
CA ILE A 17 -11.33 -14.69 -6.03
C ILE A 17 -11.45 -15.42 -7.36
N ARG A 18 -12.62 -15.44 -8.00
CA ARG A 18 -12.85 -16.14 -9.28
C ARG A 18 -12.07 -15.52 -10.43
N SER A 19 -11.97 -14.18 -10.46
CA SER A 19 -11.25 -13.46 -11.50
C SER A 19 -9.74 -13.46 -11.30
N SER A 20 -9.24 -13.84 -10.12
CA SER A 20 -7.82 -13.67 -9.78
C SER A 20 -6.86 -14.33 -10.75
N ARG A 21 -7.18 -15.53 -11.26
CA ARG A 21 -6.32 -16.25 -12.19
C ARG A 21 -6.21 -15.53 -13.54
N GLU A 22 -7.34 -15.13 -14.09
CA GLU A 22 -7.40 -14.41 -15.37
C GLU A 22 -6.62 -13.09 -15.29
N ILE A 23 -6.82 -12.33 -14.20
CA ILE A 23 -6.09 -11.09 -13.95
C ILE A 23 -4.58 -11.31 -13.86
N ILE A 24 -4.12 -12.40 -13.22
CA ILE A 24 -2.69 -12.72 -13.15
C ILE A 24 -2.14 -13.08 -14.54
N ASP A 25 -2.87 -13.84 -15.32
CA ASP A 25 -2.49 -14.19 -16.70
C ASP A 25 -2.40 -12.91 -17.57
N ASP A 26 -3.33 -11.96 -17.42
CA ASP A 26 -3.30 -10.66 -18.07
C ASP A 26 -2.07 -9.82 -17.64
N LEU A 27 -1.78 -9.74 -16.35
CA LEU A 27 -0.60 -9.03 -15.85
C LEU A 27 0.70 -9.59 -16.43
N ILE A 28 0.82 -10.92 -16.49
CA ILE A 28 1.97 -11.57 -17.13
C ILE A 28 2.00 -11.23 -18.64
N GLY A 29 0.86 -11.22 -19.31
CA GLY A 29 0.72 -10.78 -20.70
C GLY A 29 1.15 -9.33 -20.93
N TYR A 30 0.94 -8.46 -19.98
CA TYR A 30 1.43 -7.05 -20.01
C TYR A 30 2.91 -6.92 -19.63
N GLY A 31 3.58 -8.01 -19.29
CA GLY A 31 5.02 -8.05 -19.02
C GLY A 31 5.40 -7.91 -17.55
N VAL A 32 4.45 -8.14 -16.62
CA VAL A 32 4.77 -8.24 -15.18
C VAL A 32 5.56 -9.52 -14.96
N ASP A 33 6.71 -9.41 -14.32
CA ASP A 33 7.64 -10.50 -14.04
C ASP A 33 7.50 -10.97 -12.60
N PHE A 34 6.63 -11.96 -12.37
CA PHE A 34 6.54 -12.65 -11.10
C PHE A 34 7.63 -13.70 -10.94
N GLU A 35 8.11 -13.89 -9.71
CA GLU A 35 9.13 -14.90 -9.39
C GLU A 35 8.74 -16.30 -9.85
N ARG A 36 9.75 -17.03 -10.36
CA ARG A 36 9.59 -18.41 -10.84
C ARG A 36 10.65 -19.32 -10.24
N ASP A 37 10.33 -20.60 -10.15
CA ASP A 37 11.29 -21.65 -9.80
C ASP A 37 12.18 -22.02 -11.00
N ASP A 38 13.17 -22.89 -10.77
CA ASP A 38 14.10 -23.37 -11.81
C ASP A 38 13.42 -24.11 -12.98
N ASN A 39 12.17 -24.54 -12.80
CA ASN A 39 11.35 -25.20 -13.82
C ASN A 39 10.41 -24.21 -14.54
N GLY A 40 10.46 -22.92 -14.19
CA GLY A 40 9.63 -21.87 -14.76
C GLY A 40 8.22 -21.76 -14.17
N HIS A 41 7.89 -22.49 -13.11
CA HIS A 41 6.61 -22.35 -12.42
C HIS A 41 6.61 -21.12 -11.50
N LEU A 42 5.45 -20.47 -11.39
CA LEU A 42 5.27 -19.34 -10.48
C LEU A 42 5.57 -19.72 -9.02
N ARG A 43 6.38 -18.92 -8.36
CA ARG A 43 6.65 -19.03 -6.92
C ARG A 43 5.60 -18.28 -6.13
N PHE A 44 5.26 -18.84 -4.96
CA PHE A 44 4.32 -18.24 -4.04
C PHE A 44 4.99 -18.04 -2.68
N THR A 45 4.75 -16.89 -2.07
CA THR A 45 5.15 -16.60 -0.70
C THR A 45 3.94 -16.59 0.24
N ARG A 46 4.23 -16.61 1.53
CA ARG A 46 3.24 -16.54 2.61
C ARG A 46 3.45 -15.26 3.38
N GLU A 47 2.39 -14.55 3.66
CA GLU A 47 2.35 -13.42 4.58
C GLU A 47 1.64 -13.79 5.88
N GLY A 48 1.69 -12.92 6.88
CA GLY A 48 0.97 -13.07 8.14
C GLY A 48 -0.52 -13.33 7.90
N ALA A 49 -1.16 -14.08 8.80
CA ALA A 49 -2.55 -14.51 8.73
C ALA A 49 -2.93 -15.43 7.54
N HIS A 50 -1.99 -15.76 6.64
CA HIS A 50 -2.26 -16.72 5.56
C HIS A 50 -2.00 -18.17 6.01
N SER A 51 -2.90 -19.08 5.64
CA SER A 51 -2.80 -20.51 5.97
C SER A 51 -1.81 -21.26 5.07
N THR A 52 -1.60 -20.77 3.83
CA THR A 52 -0.72 -21.39 2.82
C THR A 52 -0.04 -20.32 1.98
N PRO A 53 1.12 -20.59 1.35
CA PRO A 53 1.70 -19.71 0.32
C PRO A 53 0.70 -19.53 -0.84
N ARG A 54 0.34 -18.28 -1.14
CA ARG A 54 -0.61 -17.94 -2.20
C ARG A 54 -0.36 -16.58 -2.83
N ILE A 55 0.65 -15.85 -2.35
CA ILE A 55 0.98 -14.51 -2.82
C ILE A 55 2.03 -14.62 -3.90
N LEU A 56 1.72 -14.10 -5.09
CA LEU A 56 2.72 -13.87 -6.13
C LEU A 56 3.51 -12.61 -5.81
N PHE A 57 4.77 -12.63 -6.12
CA PHE A 57 5.68 -11.54 -5.75
C PHE A 57 6.76 -11.35 -6.80
N HIS A 58 7.36 -10.18 -6.79
CA HIS A 58 8.58 -9.85 -7.50
C HIS A 58 9.51 -9.18 -6.49
N GLU A 59 10.55 -9.89 -6.05
CA GLU A 59 11.39 -9.47 -4.93
C GLU A 59 10.51 -8.99 -3.75
N ASP A 60 10.82 -7.81 -3.20
CA ASP A 60 10.03 -7.10 -2.19
C ASP A 60 9.38 -5.80 -2.72
N ILE A 61 9.24 -5.69 -4.05
CA ILE A 61 8.73 -4.50 -4.76
C ILE A 61 7.60 -4.81 -5.76
N THR A 62 6.81 -5.83 -5.52
CA THR A 62 5.73 -6.31 -6.41
C THR A 62 4.83 -5.18 -6.94
N GLY A 63 4.43 -4.26 -6.07
CA GLY A 63 3.58 -3.12 -6.46
C GLY A 63 4.25 -2.18 -7.47
N LYS A 64 5.56 -1.94 -7.34
CA LYS A 64 6.35 -1.14 -8.29
C LYS A 64 6.45 -1.86 -9.63
N GLU A 65 6.70 -3.15 -9.63
CA GLU A 65 6.78 -3.98 -10.84
C GLU A 65 5.46 -3.90 -11.62
N ILE A 66 4.34 -4.21 -11.00
CA ILE A 66 3.01 -4.14 -11.63
C ILE A 66 2.74 -2.76 -12.21
N THR A 67 2.88 -1.70 -11.41
CA THR A 67 2.55 -0.35 -11.82
C THR A 67 3.41 0.13 -12.97
N SER A 68 4.73 -0.14 -12.94
CA SER A 68 5.66 0.27 -13.99
C SER A 68 5.37 -0.41 -15.33
N LYS A 69 5.07 -1.71 -15.31
CA LYS A 69 4.73 -2.46 -16.53
C LYS A 69 3.41 -2.01 -17.14
N LEU A 70 2.37 -1.85 -16.30
CA LEU A 70 1.09 -1.35 -16.77
C LEU A 70 1.21 0.08 -17.36
N LEU A 71 1.94 0.97 -16.71
CA LEU A 71 2.20 2.32 -17.23
C LEU A 71 2.91 2.27 -18.58
N ALA A 72 3.93 1.42 -18.71
CA ALA A 72 4.65 1.23 -19.96
C ALA A 72 3.76 0.70 -21.10
N GLN A 73 2.74 -0.10 -20.80
CA GLN A 73 1.75 -0.53 -21.80
C GLN A 73 0.80 0.59 -22.18
N VAL A 74 0.28 1.32 -21.18
CA VAL A 74 -0.63 2.46 -21.40
C VAL A 74 0.01 3.53 -22.29
N GLN A 75 1.29 3.83 -22.08
CA GLN A 75 2.06 4.80 -22.89
C GLN A 75 2.19 4.43 -24.37
N LYS A 76 1.99 3.16 -24.73
CA LYS A 76 2.02 2.72 -26.13
C LYS A 76 0.67 2.90 -26.85
N LEU A 77 -0.39 3.20 -26.11
CA LEU A 77 -1.75 3.28 -26.69
C LEU A 77 -1.98 4.66 -27.30
N PRO A 78 -2.21 4.77 -28.63
CA PRO A 78 -2.36 6.04 -29.33
C PRO A 78 -3.65 6.82 -28.96
N ASN A 79 -4.59 6.14 -28.35
CA ASN A 79 -5.89 6.69 -27.94
C ASN A 79 -5.93 7.08 -26.46
N VAL A 80 -4.80 7.03 -25.74
CA VAL A 80 -4.70 7.43 -24.34
C VAL A 80 -3.89 8.70 -24.21
N THR A 81 -4.42 9.68 -23.49
CA THR A 81 -3.73 10.91 -23.12
C THR A 81 -3.48 10.94 -21.62
N ILE A 82 -2.23 11.07 -21.20
CA ILE A 82 -1.82 11.22 -19.79
C ILE A 82 -1.57 12.70 -19.53
N LEU A 83 -2.30 13.26 -18.58
CA LEU A 83 -2.13 14.65 -18.14
C LEU A 83 -1.41 14.68 -16.80
N GLU A 84 -0.10 14.86 -16.84
CA GLU A 84 0.73 15.01 -15.64
C GLU A 84 0.55 16.41 -15.02
N ASN A 85 0.80 16.54 -13.71
CA ASN A 85 0.67 17.79 -12.95
C ASN A 85 -0.73 18.42 -13.10
N THR A 86 -1.74 17.57 -13.25
CA THR A 86 -3.13 17.96 -13.47
C THR A 86 -3.98 17.30 -12.39
N GLU A 87 -4.54 18.11 -11.52
CA GLU A 87 -5.32 17.69 -10.36
C GLU A 87 -6.80 17.90 -10.62
N MET A 88 -7.63 16.88 -10.41
CA MET A 88 -9.08 17.02 -10.40
C MET A 88 -9.52 17.81 -9.16
N VAL A 89 -10.13 18.96 -9.36
CA VAL A 89 -10.58 19.84 -8.28
C VAL A 89 -12.11 19.89 -8.14
N ASP A 90 -12.84 19.47 -9.18
CA ASP A 90 -14.29 19.36 -9.15
C ASP A 90 -14.81 18.43 -10.26
N ILE A 91 -16.11 18.12 -10.21
CA ILE A 91 -16.83 17.43 -11.28
C ILE A 91 -17.80 18.39 -11.97
N VAL A 92 -18.14 18.07 -13.21
CA VAL A 92 -19.23 18.74 -13.94
C VAL A 92 -20.47 17.88 -13.77
N GLU A 93 -21.37 18.31 -12.92
CA GLU A 93 -22.60 17.58 -12.59
C GLU A 93 -23.82 18.42 -12.89
N GLN A 94 -24.84 17.80 -13.46
CA GLN A 94 -26.18 18.37 -13.63
C GLN A 94 -27.21 17.24 -13.53
N ASP A 95 -28.27 17.47 -12.77
CA ASP A 95 -29.38 16.53 -12.59
C ASP A 95 -28.93 15.12 -12.17
N ASN A 96 -27.97 15.05 -11.28
CA ASN A 96 -27.36 13.82 -10.77
C ASN A 96 -26.64 12.98 -11.85
N VAL A 97 -26.16 13.61 -12.92
CA VAL A 97 -25.36 12.99 -13.98
C VAL A 97 -24.01 13.70 -14.08
N CYS A 98 -22.94 12.93 -14.08
CA CYS A 98 -21.57 13.43 -14.27
C CYS A 98 -21.28 13.58 -15.77
N TYR A 99 -20.87 14.78 -16.20
CA TYR A 99 -20.50 15.10 -17.58
C TYR A 99 -19.01 15.33 -17.77
N GLY A 100 -18.22 15.12 -16.76
CA GLY A 100 -16.77 15.30 -16.79
C GLY A 100 -16.21 15.89 -15.52
N ILE A 101 -15.01 16.47 -15.62
CA ILE A 101 -14.24 16.98 -14.48
C ILE A 101 -13.72 18.39 -14.73
N VAL A 102 -13.46 19.11 -13.64
CA VAL A 102 -12.67 20.35 -13.65
C VAL A 102 -11.31 20.05 -13.07
N CYS A 103 -10.27 20.40 -13.80
CA CYS A 103 -8.89 20.15 -13.40
C CYS A 103 -8.12 21.45 -13.21
N ARG A 104 -7.21 21.45 -12.25
CA ARG A 104 -6.16 22.46 -12.07
C ARG A 104 -4.87 21.95 -12.71
N VAL A 105 -4.38 22.64 -13.73
CA VAL A 105 -3.08 22.37 -14.37
C VAL A 105 -2.03 23.21 -13.69
N SER A 106 -0.98 22.57 -13.14
CA SER A 106 0.08 23.24 -12.37
C SER A 106 1.45 23.20 -13.06
N LYS A 107 1.50 22.78 -14.32
CA LYS A 107 2.76 22.64 -15.10
C LYS A 107 3.32 23.99 -15.57
N GLU A 108 2.49 25.02 -15.69
CA GLU A 108 2.86 26.33 -16.20
C GLU A 108 3.19 27.32 -15.07
N ALA A 109 3.78 28.46 -15.41
CA ALA A 109 4.14 29.51 -14.46
C ALA A 109 2.93 30.06 -13.68
N MET A 110 1.72 29.98 -14.27
CA MET A 110 0.47 30.30 -13.60
C MET A 110 -0.50 29.11 -13.71
N PRO A 111 -0.89 28.51 -12.56
CA PRO A 111 -1.90 27.47 -12.54
C PRO A 111 -3.22 27.99 -13.14
N HIS A 112 -3.88 27.17 -13.97
CA HIS A 112 -5.16 27.49 -14.57
C HIS A 112 -6.11 26.31 -14.50
N LEU A 113 -7.40 26.60 -14.65
CA LEU A 113 -8.44 25.57 -14.66
C LEU A 113 -8.80 25.20 -16.11
N ILE A 114 -8.99 23.91 -16.32
CA ILE A 114 -9.56 23.35 -17.54
C ILE A 114 -10.77 22.48 -17.22
N THR A 115 -11.71 22.37 -18.15
CA THR A 115 -12.83 21.43 -18.06
C THR A 115 -12.63 20.34 -19.09
N ILE A 116 -12.76 19.09 -18.66
CA ILE A 116 -12.69 17.91 -19.52
C ILE A 116 -14.07 17.27 -19.52
N SER A 117 -14.76 17.33 -20.66
CA SER A 117 -16.05 16.64 -20.83
C SER A 117 -15.83 15.18 -21.17
N ALA A 118 -16.59 14.30 -20.54
CA ALA A 118 -16.53 12.86 -20.75
C ALA A 118 -17.93 12.24 -20.65
N LYS A 119 -18.14 11.12 -21.36
CA LYS A 119 -19.36 10.32 -21.21
C LYS A 119 -19.36 9.53 -19.91
N ASP A 120 -18.18 8.99 -19.58
CA ASP A 120 -17.95 8.20 -18.36
C ASP A 120 -16.73 8.77 -17.64
N THR A 121 -16.80 8.84 -16.32
CA THR A 121 -15.73 9.31 -15.45
C THR A 121 -15.44 8.25 -14.40
N VAL A 122 -14.21 7.73 -14.38
CA VAL A 122 -13.78 6.73 -13.39
C VAL A 122 -12.90 7.42 -12.35
N TRP A 123 -13.29 7.37 -11.08
CA TRP A 123 -12.51 7.88 -9.98
C TRP A 123 -11.55 6.81 -9.46
N ALA A 124 -10.27 7.03 -9.66
CA ALA A 124 -9.17 6.22 -9.12
C ALA A 124 -8.20 7.10 -8.31
N CYS A 125 -8.75 8.00 -7.49
CA CYS A 125 -8.03 9.09 -6.81
C CYS A 125 -7.18 8.63 -5.63
N GLY A 126 -7.16 7.33 -5.31
CA GLY A 126 -6.44 6.79 -4.15
C GLY A 126 -7.16 7.08 -2.83
N GLY A 127 -6.43 6.98 -1.73
CA GLY A 127 -6.96 7.09 -0.38
C GLY A 127 -6.66 8.42 0.32
N ILE A 128 -6.49 8.34 1.65
CA ILE A 128 -6.35 9.48 2.54
C ILE A 128 -5.01 9.50 3.30
N GLY A 129 -4.06 8.66 2.90
CA GLY A 129 -2.83 8.44 3.68
C GLY A 129 -1.95 9.67 3.85
N GLY A 130 -2.04 10.64 2.94
CA GLY A 130 -1.32 11.90 3.04
C GLY A 130 -1.75 12.80 4.21
N LEU A 131 -2.89 12.51 4.86
CA LEU A 131 -3.37 13.21 6.05
C LEU A 131 -2.70 12.73 7.35
N TYR A 132 -1.94 11.64 7.31
CA TYR A 132 -1.33 11.02 8.49
C TYR A 132 0.16 11.33 8.57
N THR A 133 0.64 11.62 9.77
CA THR A 133 2.06 11.89 10.05
C THR A 133 2.93 10.67 9.71
N HIS A 134 2.46 9.47 10.05
CA HIS A 134 3.09 8.22 9.67
C HIS A 134 2.19 7.49 8.67
N SER A 135 2.62 7.44 7.42
CA SER A 135 1.89 6.78 6.34
C SER A 135 2.84 6.14 5.32
N THR A 136 2.44 5.00 4.79
CA THR A 136 3.11 4.36 3.65
C THR A 136 2.65 4.94 2.31
N ASN A 137 1.68 5.84 2.32
CA ASN A 137 1.12 6.46 1.13
C ASN A 137 1.86 7.77 0.79
N PHE A 138 1.70 8.22 -0.43
CA PHE A 138 2.27 9.50 -0.86
C PHE A 138 1.50 10.68 -0.23
N PRO A 139 2.19 11.80 0.09
CA PRO A 139 1.56 12.96 0.75
C PRO A 139 0.43 13.63 -0.05
N HIS A 140 0.39 13.45 -1.37
CA HIS A 140 -0.67 14.02 -2.22
C HIS A 140 -2.00 13.23 -2.17
N LEU A 141 -2.05 12.08 -1.51
CA LEU A 141 -3.28 11.29 -1.35
C LEU A 141 -4.08 11.83 -0.17
N THR A 142 -4.83 12.90 -0.39
CA THR A 142 -5.50 13.69 0.66
C THR A 142 -7.01 13.48 0.73
N GLY A 143 -7.55 12.49 0.01
CA GLY A 143 -8.96 12.16 0.07
C GLY A 143 -9.84 13.03 -0.84
N ASP A 144 -9.33 13.44 -1.98
CA ASP A 144 -9.99 14.38 -2.89
C ASP A 144 -11.38 13.87 -3.34
N ALA A 145 -11.49 12.56 -3.65
CA ALA A 145 -12.77 11.96 -3.97
C ALA A 145 -13.79 12.07 -2.83
N LEU A 146 -13.36 11.95 -1.56
CA LEU A 146 -14.25 12.11 -0.40
C LEU A 146 -14.73 13.56 -0.26
N ALA A 147 -13.82 14.51 -0.44
CA ALA A 147 -14.14 15.92 -0.37
C ALA A 147 -15.14 16.33 -1.48
N LEU A 148 -14.95 15.82 -2.70
CA LEU A 148 -15.86 16.02 -3.82
C LEU A 148 -17.21 15.34 -3.56
N SER A 149 -17.23 14.12 -3.04
CA SER A 149 -18.47 13.43 -2.68
C SER A 149 -19.30 14.23 -1.68
N LEU A 150 -18.68 14.76 -0.63
CA LEU A 150 -19.38 15.61 0.35
C LEU A 150 -19.96 16.88 -0.31
N ARG A 151 -19.21 17.50 -1.22
CA ARG A 151 -19.65 18.71 -1.94
C ARG A 151 -20.86 18.46 -2.87
N HIS A 152 -20.86 17.30 -3.52
CA HIS A 152 -21.90 16.91 -4.47
C HIS A 152 -22.97 15.97 -3.88
N HIS A 153 -23.01 15.82 -2.56
CA HIS A 153 -23.99 14.99 -1.85
C HIS A 153 -23.96 13.50 -2.27
N ILE A 154 -22.80 13.01 -2.70
CA ILE A 154 -22.58 11.60 -3.03
C ILE A 154 -22.31 10.85 -1.71
N GLU A 155 -22.96 9.71 -1.53
CA GLU A 155 -22.88 8.93 -0.32
C GLU A 155 -21.47 8.34 -0.08
N LEU A 156 -21.04 8.34 1.19
CA LEU A 156 -19.78 7.76 1.62
C LEU A 156 -20.05 6.58 2.57
N GLU A 157 -19.22 5.54 2.49
CA GLU A 157 -19.35 4.34 3.32
C GLU A 157 -18.02 4.04 4.03
N ASN A 158 -18.11 3.64 5.31
CA ASN A 158 -16.99 3.14 6.11
C ASN A 158 -15.75 4.07 6.13
N ILE A 159 -15.95 5.38 6.23
CA ILE A 159 -14.87 6.36 6.17
C ILE A 159 -13.90 6.32 7.37
N ASP A 160 -14.24 5.58 8.39
CA ASP A 160 -13.42 5.27 9.58
C ASP A 160 -12.62 3.96 9.46
N TYR A 161 -12.77 3.21 8.36
CA TYR A 161 -12.06 1.96 8.13
C TYR A 161 -10.64 2.22 7.63
N ILE A 162 -9.74 2.42 8.58
CA ILE A 162 -8.32 2.68 8.33
C ILE A 162 -7.50 1.46 8.75
N GLN A 163 -6.68 0.94 7.87
CA GLN A 163 -5.72 -0.09 8.23
C GLN A 163 -4.37 0.53 8.59
N ILE A 164 -3.84 0.15 9.72
CA ILE A 164 -2.49 0.49 10.18
C ILE A 164 -1.57 -0.71 9.87
N HIS A 165 -0.48 -0.44 9.16
CA HIS A 165 0.59 -1.45 9.00
C HIS A 165 1.51 -1.41 10.22
N PRO A 166 1.81 -2.56 10.84
CA PRO A 166 2.60 -2.61 12.09
C PRO A 166 4.03 -2.11 11.93
N THR A 167 4.67 -2.39 10.81
CA THR A 167 6.11 -2.21 10.65
C THR A 167 6.45 -1.33 9.45
N THR A 168 6.81 -0.08 9.72
CA THR A 168 7.46 0.83 8.79
C THR A 168 8.75 1.34 9.42
N LEU A 169 9.78 1.61 8.63
CA LEU A 169 11.03 2.16 9.16
C LEU A 169 10.75 3.52 9.79
N TYR A 170 11.14 3.67 11.06
CA TYR A 170 11.03 4.95 11.76
C TYR A 170 12.04 5.94 11.17
N SER A 171 11.59 7.16 10.97
CA SER A 171 12.43 8.27 10.52
C SER A 171 11.84 9.59 10.99
N GLU A 172 12.67 10.53 11.40
CA GLU A 172 12.29 11.91 11.71
C GLU A 172 12.12 12.76 10.45
N LYS A 173 12.59 12.29 9.30
CA LYS A 173 12.43 12.97 8.02
C LYS A 173 10.95 13.04 7.63
N PRO A 174 10.46 14.18 7.11
CA PRO A 174 9.10 14.27 6.61
C PRO A 174 8.90 13.38 5.38
N GLY A 175 7.63 12.98 5.13
CA GLY A 175 7.26 12.25 3.95
C GLY A 175 6.81 10.82 4.21
N ARG A 176 6.76 10.05 3.14
CA ARG A 176 6.30 8.67 3.13
C ARG A 176 7.19 7.77 3.97
N ARG A 177 6.58 6.96 4.83
CA ARG A 177 7.32 5.94 5.60
C ARG A 177 7.66 4.75 4.69
N PHE A 178 8.90 4.27 4.80
CA PHE A 178 9.31 3.09 4.07
C PHE A 178 8.70 1.83 4.69
N LEU A 179 8.03 1.03 3.87
CA LEU A 179 7.37 -0.20 4.31
C LEU A 179 8.39 -1.30 4.57
N ILE A 180 8.42 -1.84 5.77
CA ILE A 180 9.06 -3.12 6.06
C ILE A 180 7.98 -4.18 5.88
N SER A 181 8.03 -4.90 4.76
CA SER A 181 7.00 -5.84 4.34
C SER A 181 6.63 -6.84 5.43
N GLU A 182 5.37 -7.26 5.44
CA GLU A 182 4.88 -8.29 6.34
C GLU A 182 5.59 -9.64 6.16
N SER A 183 6.08 -9.92 4.96
CA SER A 183 6.86 -11.12 4.67
C SER A 183 8.14 -11.21 5.50
N VAL A 184 8.74 -10.08 5.91
CA VAL A 184 9.92 -10.08 6.81
C VAL A 184 9.58 -10.71 8.16
N ARG A 185 8.38 -10.41 8.72
CA ARG A 185 7.87 -11.07 9.92
C ARG A 185 7.49 -12.53 9.65
N GLY A 186 6.96 -12.81 8.46
CA GLY A 186 6.65 -14.16 7.98
C GLY A 186 7.87 -15.07 7.90
N GLU A 187 9.03 -14.53 7.56
CA GLU A 187 10.33 -15.26 7.51
C GLU A 187 11.00 -15.40 8.89
N GLY A 188 10.47 -14.76 9.93
CA GLY A 188 10.95 -14.97 11.30
C GLY A 188 11.53 -13.75 12.01
N ALA A 189 11.38 -12.55 11.48
CA ALA A 189 11.76 -11.34 12.21
C ALA A 189 10.86 -11.14 13.43
N ILE A 190 11.46 -10.68 14.54
CA ILE A 190 10.80 -10.51 15.84
C ILE A 190 10.77 -9.05 16.28
N LEU A 191 9.72 -8.69 17.01
CA LEU A 191 9.54 -7.37 17.60
C LEU A 191 10.08 -7.33 19.03
N LEU A 192 10.96 -6.37 19.29
CA LEU A 192 11.66 -6.21 20.56
C LEU A 192 11.32 -4.85 21.20
N ASN A 193 11.16 -4.87 22.53
CA ASN A 193 11.04 -3.67 23.34
C ASN A 193 12.42 -3.00 23.55
N ARG A 194 12.44 -1.89 24.29
CA ARG A 194 13.66 -1.15 24.63
C ARG A 194 14.73 -2.02 25.35
N LYS A 195 14.32 -3.10 26.03
CA LYS A 195 15.23 -4.02 26.74
C LYS A 195 15.73 -5.17 25.89
N GLY A 196 15.28 -5.27 24.63
CA GLY A 196 15.58 -6.40 23.75
C GLY A 196 14.71 -7.63 24.00
N GLU A 197 13.57 -7.49 24.66
CA GLU A 197 12.65 -8.58 24.94
C GLU A 197 11.51 -8.61 23.91
N ARG A 198 11.19 -9.79 23.39
CA ARG A 198 10.03 -10.02 22.51
C ARG A 198 8.74 -9.81 23.30
N PHE A 199 7.77 -9.08 22.75
CA PHE A 199 6.56 -8.69 23.48
C PHE A 199 5.24 -9.07 22.78
N VAL A 200 5.28 -9.56 21.53
CA VAL A 200 4.09 -9.94 20.76
C VAL A 200 4.38 -11.10 19.81
N ASP A 201 3.36 -11.85 19.40
CA ASP A 201 3.45 -12.76 18.26
C ASP A 201 3.24 -11.97 16.96
N GLU A 202 4.27 -11.87 16.15
CA GLU A 202 4.34 -11.07 14.93
C GLU A 202 3.44 -11.58 13.79
N LEU A 203 2.93 -12.81 13.89
CA LEU A 203 2.06 -13.44 12.90
C LEU A 203 0.58 -13.23 13.16
N LEU A 204 0.22 -12.55 14.24
CA LEU A 204 -1.14 -12.13 14.52
C LEU A 204 -1.64 -11.11 13.48
N PRO A 205 -2.97 -10.89 13.36
CA PRO A 205 -3.54 -9.86 12.49
C PRO A 205 -2.92 -8.48 12.71
N ARG A 206 -2.86 -7.68 11.64
CA ARG A 206 -2.16 -6.37 11.64
C ARG A 206 -2.65 -5.41 12.73
N ASP A 207 -3.94 -5.36 12.98
CA ASP A 207 -4.56 -4.53 14.01
C ASP A 207 -4.09 -4.92 15.42
N VAL A 208 -3.97 -6.23 15.69
CA VAL A 208 -3.49 -6.76 16.98
C VAL A 208 -2.01 -6.40 17.17
N VAL A 209 -1.18 -6.65 16.16
CA VAL A 209 0.27 -6.34 16.24
C VAL A 209 0.49 -4.83 16.35
N ALA A 210 -0.20 -4.01 15.57
CA ALA A 210 -0.07 -2.56 15.62
C ALA A 210 -0.46 -2.00 17.00
N ARG A 211 -1.53 -2.50 17.60
CA ARG A 211 -1.95 -2.13 18.96
C ARG A 211 -0.89 -2.49 19.99
N ALA A 212 -0.37 -3.72 19.93
CA ALA A 212 0.69 -4.16 20.83
C ALA A 212 1.96 -3.29 20.72
N ILE A 213 2.30 -2.83 19.49
CA ILE A 213 3.42 -1.92 19.28
C ILE A 213 3.14 -0.56 19.92
N TYR A 214 1.96 0.05 19.72
CA TYR A 214 1.62 1.33 20.36
C TYR A 214 1.65 1.24 21.88
N GLU A 215 1.09 0.18 22.46
CA GLU A 215 1.15 -0.07 23.90
C GLU A 215 2.58 -0.22 24.43
N GLN A 216 3.45 -0.87 23.64
CA GLN A 216 4.86 -1.03 24.02
C GLN A 216 5.65 0.27 23.88
N MET A 217 5.42 1.06 22.83
CA MET A 217 6.00 2.40 22.67
C MET A 217 5.67 3.30 23.86
N GLU A 218 4.42 3.28 24.32
CA GLU A 218 3.99 4.03 25.51
C GLU A 218 4.68 3.57 26.79
N LYS A 219 4.78 2.24 27.01
CA LYS A 219 5.49 1.67 28.18
C LYS A 219 6.97 2.00 28.20
N ASP A 220 7.60 2.03 27.05
CA ASP A 220 9.04 2.27 26.91
C ASP A 220 9.39 3.76 26.85
N ASP A 221 8.37 4.65 26.74
CA ASP A 221 8.53 6.08 26.46
C ASP A 221 9.45 6.30 25.23
N MET A 222 9.12 5.61 24.12
CA MET A 222 9.90 5.61 22.89
C MET A 222 9.00 5.81 21.67
N PRO A 223 9.44 6.55 20.63
CA PRO A 223 8.66 6.79 19.44
C PRO A 223 8.67 5.61 18.43
N TYR A 224 9.29 4.49 18.78
CA TYR A 224 9.39 3.28 17.96
C TYR A 224 9.65 2.04 18.84
N VAL A 225 9.51 0.87 18.25
CA VAL A 225 10.04 -0.39 18.77
C VAL A 225 11.13 -0.92 17.85
N HIS A 226 11.81 -2.00 18.20
CA HIS A 226 12.84 -2.61 17.37
C HIS A 226 12.31 -3.84 16.62
N LEU A 227 12.71 -4.00 15.36
CA LEU A 227 12.51 -5.22 14.57
C LEU A 227 13.87 -5.87 14.35
N SER A 228 14.05 -7.10 14.83
CA SER A 228 15.27 -7.89 14.67
C SER A 228 15.08 -8.98 13.62
N LEU A 229 16.05 -9.09 12.71
CA LEU A 229 16.12 -10.14 11.70
C LEU A 229 17.19 -11.21 12.04
N GLU A 230 17.68 -11.26 13.28
CA GLU A 230 18.75 -12.18 13.72
C GLU A 230 18.44 -13.67 13.51
N ASN A 231 17.14 -14.02 13.48
CA ASN A 231 16.69 -15.39 13.24
C ASN A 231 16.61 -15.76 11.75
N ILE A 232 16.91 -14.82 10.86
CA ILE A 232 16.87 -15.02 9.40
C ILE A 232 18.33 -15.04 8.90
N ASP A 233 18.69 -16.07 8.16
CA ASP A 233 20.04 -16.12 7.61
C ASP A 233 20.27 -15.01 6.57
N LYS A 234 21.52 -14.55 6.48
CA LYS A 234 21.91 -13.44 5.62
C LYS A 234 21.57 -13.69 4.15
N LYS A 235 21.68 -14.94 3.67
CA LYS A 235 21.40 -15.28 2.28
C LYS A 235 19.93 -15.08 1.98
N THR A 236 19.04 -15.55 2.86
CA THR A 236 17.58 -15.34 2.77
C THR A 236 17.23 -13.85 2.76
N ILE A 237 17.86 -13.03 3.64
CA ILE A 237 17.64 -11.58 3.64
C ILE A 237 18.00 -10.97 2.27
N MET A 238 19.15 -11.32 1.72
CA MET A 238 19.64 -10.76 0.45
C MET A 238 18.83 -11.23 -0.78
N GLU A 239 18.27 -12.46 -0.72
CA GLU A 239 17.50 -13.03 -1.82
C GLU A 239 16.03 -12.59 -1.79
N HIS A 240 15.42 -12.50 -0.59
CA HIS A 240 13.99 -12.22 -0.46
C HIS A 240 13.68 -10.73 -0.24
N PHE A 241 14.62 -9.96 0.31
CA PHE A 241 14.40 -8.56 0.71
C PHE A 241 15.53 -7.62 0.23
N PRO A 242 15.97 -7.71 -1.05
CA PRO A 242 17.11 -6.93 -1.53
C PRO A 242 16.87 -5.42 -1.45
N ASN A 243 15.66 -4.95 -1.73
CA ASN A 243 15.33 -3.53 -1.70
C ASN A 243 15.17 -3.01 -0.27
N ILE A 244 14.58 -3.82 0.64
CA ILE A 244 14.49 -3.48 2.07
C ILE A 244 15.91 -3.38 2.64
N TYR A 245 16.78 -4.35 2.35
CA TYR A 245 18.18 -4.33 2.79
C TYR A 245 18.89 -3.08 2.31
N GLN A 246 18.81 -2.79 1.01
CA GLN A 246 19.47 -1.63 0.42
C GLN A 246 18.95 -0.31 1.02
N HIS A 247 17.63 -0.16 1.16
CA HIS A 247 17.07 1.05 1.75
C HIS A 247 17.45 1.25 3.22
N CYS A 248 17.45 0.18 4.02
CA CYS A 248 17.91 0.25 5.41
C CYS A 248 19.39 0.66 5.49
N LEU A 249 20.25 0.14 4.60
CA LEU A 249 21.66 0.57 4.53
C LEU A 249 21.79 2.06 4.20
N GLU A 250 20.99 2.58 3.28
CA GLU A 250 20.98 4.02 2.92
C GLU A 250 20.53 4.91 4.09
N GLU A 251 19.66 4.39 4.97
CA GLU A 251 19.26 5.06 6.21
C GLU A 251 20.21 4.77 7.39
N GLY A 252 21.28 3.99 7.18
CA GLY A 252 22.34 3.75 8.15
C GLY A 252 22.20 2.47 8.98
N TYR A 253 21.31 1.54 8.59
CA TYR A 253 21.05 0.29 9.32
C TYR A 253 21.46 -0.93 8.51
N ASP A 254 22.33 -1.79 9.05
CA ASP A 254 22.62 -3.12 8.48
C ASP A 254 21.73 -4.17 9.15
N ILE A 255 20.59 -4.47 8.52
CA ILE A 255 19.58 -5.41 9.06
C ILE A 255 20.09 -6.86 9.21
N THR A 256 21.28 -7.17 8.70
CA THR A 256 21.94 -8.46 8.90
C THR A 256 22.77 -8.51 10.18
N LYS A 257 22.92 -7.39 10.91
CA LYS A 257 23.78 -7.26 12.07
C LYS A 257 23.11 -6.61 13.27
N GLU A 258 22.06 -5.83 13.04
CA GLU A 258 21.39 -5.03 14.05
C GLU A 258 19.87 -5.00 13.85
N SER A 259 19.14 -4.72 14.92
CA SER A 259 17.71 -4.45 14.84
C SER A 259 17.45 -3.03 14.35
N ILE A 260 16.34 -2.83 13.65
CA ILE A 260 15.95 -1.54 13.10
C ILE A 260 14.77 -0.93 13.85
N PRO A 261 14.70 0.42 13.97
CA PRO A 261 13.55 1.08 14.57
C PRO A 261 12.34 1.01 13.64
N VAL A 262 11.20 0.55 14.15
CA VAL A 262 9.95 0.47 13.39
C VAL A 262 8.80 1.10 14.14
N VAL A 263 7.86 1.68 13.38
CA VAL A 263 6.66 2.35 13.88
C VAL A 263 5.44 1.97 13.05
N PRO A 264 4.26 1.80 13.67
CA PRO A 264 3.04 1.62 12.92
C PRO A 264 2.70 2.86 12.08
N ALA A 265 2.17 2.64 10.88
CA ALA A 265 1.79 3.71 9.97
C ALA A 265 0.47 3.41 9.27
N GLN A 266 -0.27 4.47 8.93
CA GLN A 266 -1.43 4.33 8.06
C GLN A 266 -1.01 3.67 6.75
N HIS A 267 -1.80 2.70 6.27
CA HIS A 267 -1.46 1.91 5.10
C HIS A 267 -2.58 1.84 4.08
N TYR A 268 -3.76 1.35 4.48
CA TYR A 268 -4.94 1.31 3.63
C TYR A 268 -6.07 2.16 4.20
N PHE A 269 -6.85 2.71 3.28
CA PHE A 269 -8.18 3.23 3.50
C PHE A 269 -9.18 2.29 2.81
N MET A 270 -10.06 1.66 3.58
CA MET A 270 -10.97 0.62 3.10
C MET A 270 -12.41 1.11 2.93
N GLY A 271 -12.71 2.31 3.39
CA GLY A 271 -13.92 3.03 3.08
C GLY A 271 -13.84 3.75 1.73
N GLY A 272 -14.85 4.53 1.39
CA GLY A 272 -14.86 5.32 0.18
C GLY A 272 -16.23 5.82 -0.26
N VAL A 273 -16.33 6.08 -1.54
CA VAL A 273 -17.57 6.50 -2.19
C VAL A 273 -18.47 5.27 -2.34
N HIS A 274 -19.72 5.41 -1.91
CA HIS A 274 -20.73 4.37 -2.11
C HIS A 274 -21.23 4.40 -3.57
N VAL A 275 -21.10 3.28 -4.27
CA VAL A 275 -21.49 3.10 -5.66
C VAL A 275 -22.25 1.79 -5.87
#